data_5d408a1f8ed0e17129dce10ff6ac2aec
#
_entry.id   5d408a1f8ed0e17129dce10ff6ac2aec
#
_cell.length_a   1.000
_cell.length_b   1.000
_cell.length_c   1.000
_cell.angle_alpha   90.00
_cell.angle_beta   90.00
_cell.angle_gamma   90.00
#
_symmetry.space_group_name_H-M   'P 1'
#
loop_
_entity.id
_entity.type
_entity.pdbx_description
1 polymer ?
#
loop_
_entity_poly.entity_id
_entity_poly.type
_entity_poly.pdbx_seq_one_letter_code
_entity_poly.pdbx_strand_id
1 'polypeptide(L)'
;DLFATEPVVESEVSSLADITTMPHSYYLADTTEKQIALCEQLLQEKSFSFDTETEGLDPLTAGLVGMSFAIREQEAWYVPVPANREEATDIVLRLAPALQHPEIEKVGQNIKFDILALRKYGVRVKGPLFDTMLAHYLLNPELRHGMDYLAETYLKYKTVPIEDLIGPKGKKQASMRTVPIEQI
;
A
#
# COMPACT_ATOMS: atom_id res chain seq x y z
N ASP A 1 -57.78 6.70 7.38
CA ASP A 1 -57.15 6.16 6.15
C ASP A 1 -55.95 5.34 6.49
N LEU A 2 -56.13 3.99 6.41
CA LEU A 2 -55.14 3.01 6.90
C LEU A 2 -54.07 2.63 5.84
N PHE A 3 -53.92 3.41 4.79
CA PHE A 3 -52.95 3.20 3.68
C PHE A 3 -52.25 4.49 3.26
N ALA A 4 -51.75 5.27 4.23
CA ALA A 4 -50.74 6.27 3.91
C ALA A 4 -49.42 5.55 3.63
N THR A 5 -49.08 5.39 2.35
CA THR A 5 -47.74 5.00 1.92
C THR A 5 -46.77 6.13 2.31
N GLU A 6 -45.94 5.87 3.31
CA GLU A 6 -44.79 6.72 3.55
C GLU A 6 -43.94 6.79 2.29
N PRO A 7 -43.41 7.97 1.92
CA PRO A 7 -42.51 8.05 0.78
C PRO A 7 -41.29 7.18 1.06
N VAL A 8 -41.04 6.23 0.18
CA VAL A 8 -39.78 5.49 0.14
C VAL A 8 -38.70 6.55 -0.09
N VAL A 9 -37.95 6.87 0.96
CA VAL A 9 -36.73 7.63 0.84
C VAL A 9 -35.80 6.74 0.02
N GLU A 10 -35.67 7.03 -1.27
CA GLU A 10 -34.59 6.49 -2.08
C GLU A 10 -33.30 6.84 -1.34
N SER A 11 -32.68 5.85 -0.71
CA SER A 11 -31.34 5.97 -0.20
C SER A 11 -30.46 6.30 -1.42
N GLU A 12 -29.98 7.55 -1.49
CA GLU A 12 -28.92 7.90 -2.42
C GLU A 12 -27.82 6.86 -2.25
N VAL A 13 -27.66 6.02 -3.25
CA VAL A 13 -26.49 5.15 -3.38
C VAL A 13 -25.33 6.11 -3.61
N SER A 14 -24.72 6.58 -2.52
CA SER A 14 -23.52 7.39 -2.62
C SER A 14 -22.49 6.54 -3.37
N SER A 15 -22.18 6.92 -4.60
CA SER A 15 -21.11 6.28 -5.35
C SER A 15 -19.83 6.34 -4.53
N LEU A 16 -19.15 5.21 -4.37
CA LEU A 16 -17.85 5.18 -3.72
C LEU A 16 -16.91 6.14 -4.45
N ALA A 17 -16.10 6.86 -3.71
CA ALA A 17 -14.99 7.60 -4.29
C ALA A 17 -13.95 6.62 -4.85
N ASP A 18 -13.17 7.04 -5.82
CA ASP A 18 -12.10 6.25 -6.42
C ASP A 18 -10.93 7.16 -6.85
N ILE A 19 -9.92 6.59 -7.47
CA ILE A 19 -8.74 7.33 -7.94
C ILE A 19 -9.09 8.44 -8.95
N THR A 20 -10.21 8.36 -9.65
CA THR A 20 -10.62 9.37 -10.64
C THR A 20 -11.40 10.52 -10.03
N THR A 21 -11.99 10.30 -8.86
CA THR A 21 -12.89 11.25 -8.18
C THR A 21 -12.24 11.96 -6.99
N MET A 22 -11.20 11.34 -6.41
CA MET A 22 -10.48 11.92 -5.26
C MET A 22 -9.24 12.70 -5.72
N PRO A 23 -9.05 13.95 -5.25
CA PRO A 23 -7.81 14.67 -5.49
C PRO A 23 -6.66 13.91 -4.81
N HIS A 24 -5.54 13.76 -5.53
CA HIS A 24 -4.35 13.10 -5.00
C HIS A 24 -3.08 13.68 -5.62
N SER A 25 -1.96 13.45 -4.94
CA SER A 25 -0.61 13.81 -5.39
C SER A 25 0.30 12.60 -5.25
N TYR A 26 0.64 11.99 -6.37
CA TYR A 26 1.53 10.83 -6.42
C TYR A 26 2.88 11.21 -7.03
N TYR A 27 3.95 10.82 -6.38
CA TYR A 27 5.31 11.17 -6.74
C TYR A 27 6.13 9.92 -7.04
N LEU A 28 6.87 9.98 -8.14
CA LEU A 28 7.79 8.92 -8.53
C LEU A 28 9.20 9.23 -8.00
N ALA A 29 9.71 8.37 -7.12
CA ALA A 29 11.08 8.44 -6.60
C ALA A 29 11.99 7.44 -7.34
N ASP A 30 12.23 7.71 -8.62
CA ASP A 30 12.96 6.87 -9.58
C ASP A 30 14.46 7.18 -9.68
N THR A 31 14.92 8.28 -9.05
CA THR A 31 16.35 8.63 -9.01
C THR A 31 16.92 8.57 -7.59
N THR A 32 18.25 8.47 -7.52
CA THR A 32 18.95 8.44 -6.22
C THR A 32 18.63 9.66 -5.37
N GLU A 33 18.60 10.85 -5.97
CA GLU A 33 18.32 12.12 -5.31
C GLU A 33 16.90 12.14 -4.72
N LYS A 34 15.91 11.69 -5.50
CA LYS A 34 14.51 11.60 -5.03
C LYS A 34 14.33 10.59 -3.92
N GLN A 35 15.03 9.44 -3.98
CA GLN A 35 15.00 8.41 -2.94
C GLN A 35 15.61 8.90 -1.64
N ILE A 36 16.72 9.65 -1.72
CA ILE A 36 17.35 10.30 -0.56
C ILE A 36 16.41 11.35 0.03
N ALA A 37 15.86 12.23 -0.80
CA ALA A 37 14.91 13.25 -0.35
C ALA A 37 13.67 12.65 0.32
N LEU A 38 13.12 11.57 -0.24
CA LEU A 38 12.03 10.82 0.40
C LEU A 38 12.45 10.26 1.77
N CYS A 39 13.61 9.64 1.86
CA CYS A 39 14.11 9.11 3.14
C CYS A 39 14.27 10.21 4.18
N GLU A 40 14.83 11.37 3.80
CA GLU A 40 14.96 12.53 4.68
C GLU A 40 13.60 13.05 5.15
N GLN A 41 12.60 13.07 4.26
CA GLN A 41 11.24 13.48 4.60
C GLN A 41 10.59 12.49 5.59
N LEU A 42 10.69 11.18 5.33
CA LEU A 42 10.18 10.14 6.24
C LEU A 42 10.82 10.22 7.64
N LEU A 43 12.10 10.62 7.72
CA LEU A 43 12.81 10.78 8.99
C LEU A 43 12.33 11.98 9.84
N GLN A 44 11.58 12.91 9.27
CA GLN A 44 10.99 14.04 10.00
C GLN A 44 9.60 13.70 10.58
N GLU A 45 9.03 12.56 10.20
CA GLU A 45 7.69 12.19 10.59
C GLU A 45 7.67 11.34 11.87
N LYS A 46 6.54 11.35 12.58
CA LYS A 46 6.31 10.46 13.72
C LYS A 46 5.83 9.08 13.29
N SER A 47 5.16 9.02 12.16
CA SER A 47 4.67 7.80 11.55
C SER A 47 4.56 7.95 10.03
N PHE A 48 4.68 6.85 9.30
CA PHE A 48 4.38 6.77 7.87
C PHE A 48 3.82 5.38 7.53
N SER A 49 3.01 5.31 6.50
CA SER A 49 2.60 4.03 5.93
C SER A 49 3.56 3.60 4.83
N PHE A 50 3.74 2.29 4.69
CA PHE A 50 4.46 1.71 3.55
C PHE A 50 3.86 0.37 3.15
N ASP A 51 4.03 0.03 1.89
CA ASP A 51 3.66 -1.25 1.30
C ASP A 51 4.70 -1.68 0.27
N THR A 52 4.76 -2.97 -0.06
CA THR A 52 5.70 -3.52 -1.03
C THR A 52 5.00 -4.27 -2.15
N GLU A 53 5.37 -3.95 -3.39
CA GLU A 53 4.96 -4.71 -4.56
C GLU A 53 5.99 -5.80 -4.89
N THR A 54 5.53 -7.02 -5.08
CA THR A 54 6.39 -8.18 -5.34
C THR A 54 5.93 -8.99 -6.54
N GLU A 55 6.84 -9.79 -7.12
CA GLU A 55 6.55 -10.68 -8.25
C GLU A 55 5.71 -11.92 -7.87
N GLY A 56 5.45 -12.13 -6.59
CA GLY A 56 4.73 -13.32 -6.11
C GLY A 56 4.28 -13.19 -4.67
N LEU A 57 3.57 -14.20 -4.19
CA LEU A 57 2.90 -14.20 -2.89
C LEU A 57 3.78 -14.70 -1.72
N ASP A 58 4.95 -15.22 -2.00
CA ASP A 58 5.88 -15.65 -0.95
C ASP A 58 6.93 -14.57 -0.71
N PRO A 59 6.87 -13.83 0.41
CA PRO A 59 7.78 -12.72 0.69
C PRO A 59 9.23 -13.15 0.87
N LEU A 60 9.48 -14.45 1.10
CA LEU A 60 10.84 -14.96 1.27
C LEU A 60 11.55 -15.22 -0.06
N THR A 61 10.81 -15.47 -1.13
CA THR A 61 11.36 -15.81 -2.45
C THR A 61 11.07 -14.80 -3.52
N ALA A 62 9.89 -14.15 -3.51
CA ALA A 62 9.47 -13.19 -4.53
C ALA A 62 10.41 -11.98 -4.65
N GLY A 63 10.71 -11.55 -5.87
CA GLY A 63 11.44 -10.31 -6.14
C GLY A 63 10.62 -9.09 -5.78
N LEU A 64 11.26 -8.04 -5.26
CA LEU A 64 10.62 -6.75 -5.02
C LEU A 64 10.48 -5.99 -6.34
N VAL A 65 9.30 -5.45 -6.60
CA VAL A 65 8.99 -4.66 -7.79
C VAL A 65 8.97 -3.16 -7.48
N GLY A 66 8.49 -2.81 -6.30
CA GLY A 66 8.44 -1.44 -5.84
C GLY A 66 8.10 -1.32 -4.36
N MET A 67 8.14 -0.10 -3.88
CA MET A 67 7.72 0.27 -2.53
C MET A 67 6.91 1.54 -2.61
N SER A 68 5.77 1.60 -1.93
CA SER A 68 4.99 2.81 -1.76
C SER A 68 5.11 3.35 -0.33
N PHE A 69 5.05 4.68 -0.21
CA PHE A 69 5.12 5.38 1.09
C PHE A 69 4.08 6.50 1.11
N ALA A 70 3.43 6.69 2.25
CA ALA A 70 2.56 7.84 2.48
C ALA A 70 2.73 8.37 3.91
N ILE A 71 2.70 9.71 4.04
CA ILE A 71 2.80 10.44 5.31
C ILE A 71 1.55 11.29 5.58
N ARG A 72 0.73 11.50 4.56
CA ARG A 72 -0.53 12.25 4.61
C ARG A 72 -1.56 11.58 3.72
N GLU A 73 -2.81 11.88 4.00
CA GLU A 73 -3.91 11.49 3.13
C GLU A 73 -3.72 12.08 1.73
N GLN A 74 -4.05 11.30 0.69
CA GLN A 74 -4.01 11.69 -0.72
C GLN A 74 -2.62 12.06 -1.26
N GLU A 75 -1.55 11.78 -0.52
CA GLU A 75 -0.18 12.03 -0.93
C GLU A 75 0.66 10.77 -0.74
N ALA A 76 1.27 10.28 -1.82
CA ALA A 76 2.10 9.07 -1.78
C ALA A 76 3.30 9.14 -2.72
N TRP A 77 4.32 8.36 -2.40
CA TRP A 77 5.53 8.16 -3.20
C TRP A 77 5.65 6.71 -3.61
N TYR A 78 5.98 6.48 -4.87
CA TYR A 78 6.35 5.17 -5.36
C TYR A 78 7.84 5.12 -5.71
N VAL A 79 8.51 4.08 -5.23
CA VAL A 79 9.93 3.81 -5.46
C VAL A 79 10.03 2.54 -6.30
N PRO A 80 10.29 2.62 -7.62
CA PRO A 80 10.45 1.45 -8.45
C PRO A 80 11.73 0.70 -8.10
N VAL A 81 11.67 -0.63 -8.10
CA VAL A 81 12.79 -1.50 -7.77
C VAL A 81 13.08 -2.43 -8.96
N PRO A 82 14.29 -2.37 -9.56
CA PRO A 82 14.64 -3.19 -10.70
C PRO A 82 14.79 -4.67 -10.34
N ALA A 83 14.79 -5.54 -11.38
CA ALA A 83 14.99 -6.97 -11.19
C ALA A 83 16.44 -7.33 -10.78
N ASN A 84 17.41 -6.48 -11.12
CA ASN A 84 18.80 -6.67 -10.72
C ASN A 84 18.91 -6.60 -9.20
N ARG A 85 19.44 -7.66 -8.59
CA ARG A 85 19.48 -7.82 -7.13
C ARG A 85 20.37 -6.78 -6.44
N GLU A 86 21.47 -6.42 -7.04
CA GLU A 86 22.44 -5.46 -6.49
C GLU A 86 21.83 -4.05 -6.50
N GLU A 87 21.33 -3.62 -7.65
CA GLU A 87 20.63 -2.32 -7.80
C GLU A 87 19.40 -2.23 -6.88
N ALA A 88 18.61 -3.30 -6.80
CA ALA A 88 17.46 -3.38 -5.91
C ALA A 88 17.88 -3.22 -4.43
N THR A 89 18.98 -3.87 -4.04
CA THR A 89 19.51 -3.77 -2.67
C THR A 89 19.95 -2.34 -2.37
N ASP A 90 20.63 -1.68 -3.28
CA ASP A 90 21.07 -0.29 -3.11
C ASP A 90 19.91 0.66 -2.92
N ILE A 91 18.83 0.49 -3.70
CA ILE A 91 17.62 1.31 -3.58
C ILE A 91 16.96 1.09 -2.20
N VAL A 92 16.76 -0.16 -1.80
CA VAL A 92 16.14 -0.49 -0.51
C VAL A 92 16.98 0.03 0.66
N LEU A 93 18.30 -0.06 0.57
CA LEU A 93 19.22 0.43 1.60
C LEU A 93 19.22 1.96 1.73
N ARG A 94 18.91 2.72 0.67
CA ARG A 94 18.73 4.19 0.78
C ARG A 94 17.57 4.57 1.69
N LEU A 95 16.53 3.74 1.76
CA LEU A 95 15.36 3.96 2.63
C LEU A 95 15.50 3.29 4.00
N ALA A 96 16.56 2.51 4.21
CA ALA A 96 16.81 1.81 5.47
C ALA A 96 16.87 2.74 6.70
N PRO A 97 17.44 3.96 6.64
CA PRO A 97 17.44 4.86 7.80
C PRO A 97 16.03 5.12 8.36
N ALA A 98 15.04 5.38 7.50
CA ALA A 98 13.66 5.60 7.92
C ALA A 98 12.97 4.29 8.37
N LEU A 99 13.12 3.23 7.58
CA LEU A 99 12.51 1.92 7.87
C LEU A 99 13.05 1.29 9.18
N GLN A 100 14.31 1.52 9.51
CA GLN A 100 14.97 0.99 10.70
C GLN A 100 14.98 1.96 11.89
N HIS A 101 14.36 3.16 11.75
CA HIS A 101 14.32 4.13 12.83
C HIS A 101 13.54 3.59 14.03
N PRO A 102 14.13 3.60 15.26
CA PRO A 102 13.53 2.93 16.41
C PRO A 102 12.30 3.64 16.99
N GLU A 103 12.10 4.92 16.70
CA GLU A 103 11.02 5.71 17.28
C GLU A 103 9.90 6.04 16.31
N ILE A 104 10.15 5.98 15.01
CA ILE A 104 9.13 6.26 13.98
C ILE A 104 8.22 5.04 13.85
N GLU A 105 6.91 5.26 13.94
CA GLU A 105 5.91 4.21 13.71
C GLU A 105 5.77 3.89 12.22
N LYS A 106 5.68 2.60 11.89
CA LYS A 106 5.38 2.09 10.56
C LYS A 106 3.98 1.51 10.56
N VAL A 107 3.17 1.99 9.63
CA VAL A 107 1.79 1.55 9.40
C VAL A 107 1.75 0.72 8.11
N GLY A 108 1.00 -0.37 8.10
CA GLY A 108 0.81 -1.19 6.90
C GLY A 108 -0.36 -2.14 7.03
N GLN A 109 -0.76 -2.69 5.90
CA GLN A 109 -1.81 -3.71 5.82
C GLN A 109 -1.17 -5.09 5.69
N ASN A 110 -1.29 -5.96 6.70
CA ASN A 110 -0.54 -7.22 6.76
C ASN A 110 0.98 -7.00 6.70
N ILE A 111 1.44 -5.98 7.41
CA ILE A 111 2.82 -5.43 7.38
C ILE A 111 3.92 -6.48 7.58
N LYS A 112 3.61 -7.64 8.15
CA LYS A 112 4.56 -8.76 8.29
C LYS A 112 5.08 -9.26 6.94
N PHE A 113 4.25 -9.19 5.88
CA PHE A 113 4.66 -9.56 4.53
C PHE A 113 5.78 -8.63 4.04
N ASP A 114 5.57 -7.32 4.19
CA ASP A 114 6.50 -6.28 3.76
C ASP A 114 7.83 -6.34 4.52
N ILE A 115 7.75 -6.54 5.83
CA ILE A 115 8.92 -6.73 6.69
C ILE A 115 9.77 -7.92 6.21
N LEU A 116 9.14 -9.03 5.83
CA LEU A 116 9.85 -10.21 5.32
C LEU A 116 10.43 -9.97 3.92
N ALA A 117 9.68 -9.29 3.03
CA ALA A 117 10.16 -8.91 1.70
C ALA A 117 11.41 -8.03 1.78
N LEU A 118 11.41 -7.02 2.65
CA LEU A 118 12.54 -6.10 2.84
C LEU A 118 13.75 -6.76 3.51
N ARG A 119 13.51 -7.76 4.37
CA ARG A 119 14.59 -8.46 5.07
C ARG A 119 15.59 -9.13 4.13
N LYS A 120 15.13 -9.58 2.96
CA LYS A 120 15.98 -10.15 1.90
C LYS A 120 17.02 -9.16 1.38
N TYR A 121 16.74 -7.87 1.47
CA TYR A 121 17.62 -6.78 1.04
C TYR A 121 18.45 -6.19 2.19
N GLY A 122 18.50 -6.88 3.34
CA GLY A 122 19.29 -6.47 4.49
C GLY A 122 18.61 -5.46 5.41
N VAL A 123 17.38 -5.06 5.13
CA VAL A 123 16.63 -4.11 5.97
C VAL A 123 15.83 -4.85 7.04
N ARG A 124 16.02 -4.43 8.28
CA ARG A 124 15.25 -4.90 9.44
C ARG A 124 14.39 -3.75 9.95
N VAL A 125 13.13 -3.73 9.56
CA VAL A 125 12.17 -2.73 10.04
C VAL A 125 12.16 -2.71 11.58
N LYS A 126 12.22 -1.52 12.16
CA LYS A 126 12.27 -1.28 13.62
C LYS A 126 11.27 -0.21 14.02
N GLY A 127 11.11 -0.03 15.32
CA GLY A 127 10.18 0.94 15.92
C GLY A 127 8.78 0.37 16.10
N PRO A 128 7.83 1.20 16.53
CA PRO A 128 6.43 0.81 16.65
C PRO A 128 5.86 0.37 15.30
N LEU A 129 4.99 -0.65 15.33
CA LEU A 129 4.32 -1.18 14.14
C LEU A 129 2.82 -1.13 14.35
N PHE A 130 2.07 -0.64 13.38
CA PHE A 130 0.62 -0.68 13.34
C PHE A 130 0.16 -1.43 12.08
N ASP A 131 -0.45 -2.61 12.31
CA ASP A 131 -0.99 -3.44 11.24
C ASP A 131 -2.51 -3.24 11.16
N THR A 132 -2.99 -2.61 10.10
CA THR A 132 -4.41 -2.32 9.92
C THR A 132 -5.27 -3.57 9.77
N MET A 133 -4.74 -4.64 9.16
CA MET A 133 -5.42 -5.93 9.07
C MET A 133 -5.60 -6.55 10.46
N LEU A 134 -4.54 -6.57 11.25
CA LEU A 134 -4.57 -7.14 12.59
C LEU A 134 -5.47 -6.32 13.53
N ALA A 135 -5.38 -4.99 13.46
CA ALA A 135 -6.24 -4.10 14.24
C ALA A 135 -7.73 -4.36 13.95
N HIS A 136 -8.10 -4.46 12.67
CA HIS A 136 -9.47 -4.77 12.28
C HIS A 136 -9.90 -6.18 12.72
N TYR A 137 -9.02 -7.16 12.62
CA TYR A 137 -9.31 -8.52 13.10
C TYR A 137 -9.63 -8.54 14.60
N LEU A 138 -8.91 -7.77 15.41
CA LEU A 138 -9.17 -7.69 16.86
C LEU A 138 -10.50 -7.01 17.18
N LEU A 139 -10.94 -6.06 16.36
CA LEU A 139 -12.20 -5.34 16.57
C LEU A 139 -13.42 -6.11 16.03
N ASN A 140 -13.27 -6.77 14.89
CA ASN A 140 -14.36 -7.39 14.15
C ASN A 140 -13.92 -8.75 13.56
N PRO A 141 -13.65 -9.78 14.38
CA PRO A 141 -13.04 -11.03 13.93
C PRO A 141 -13.87 -11.82 12.89
N GLU A 142 -15.17 -11.59 12.84
CA GLU A 142 -16.08 -12.30 11.92
C GLU A 142 -16.16 -11.65 10.52
N LEU A 143 -15.56 -10.48 10.33
CA LEU A 143 -15.63 -9.74 9.07
C LEU A 143 -14.42 -10.06 8.16
N ARG A 144 -14.46 -9.53 6.93
CA ARG A 144 -13.30 -9.57 6.02
C ARG A 144 -12.27 -8.53 6.44
N HIS A 145 -10.98 -8.83 6.24
CA HIS A 145 -9.88 -7.95 6.65
C HIS A 145 -9.01 -7.49 5.46
N GLY A 146 -9.41 -7.78 4.23
CA GLY A 146 -8.69 -7.33 3.03
C GLY A 146 -8.78 -5.82 2.86
N MET A 147 -7.75 -5.21 2.28
CA MET A 147 -7.62 -3.77 2.11
C MET A 147 -8.80 -3.18 1.34
N ASP A 148 -9.23 -3.82 0.24
CA ASP A 148 -10.36 -3.36 -0.56
C ASP A 148 -11.65 -3.26 0.28
N TYR A 149 -11.94 -4.32 1.06
CA TYR A 149 -13.10 -4.34 1.94
C TYR A 149 -13.02 -3.22 3.00
N LEU A 150 -11.85 -3.00 3.60
CA LEU A 150 -11.66 -1.95 4.59
C LEU A 150 -11.81 -0.55 3.98
N ALA A 151 -11.23 -0.33 2.81
CA ALA A 151 -11.34 0.93 2.08
C ALA A 151 -12.80 1.26 1.72
N GLU A 152 -13.54 0.29 1.17
CA GLU A 152 -14.96 0.47 0.84
C GLU A 152 -15.81 0.70 2.10
N THR A 153 -15.58 -0.08 3.16
CA THR A 153 -16.40 -0.05 4.37
C THR A 153 -16.19 1.24 5.16
N TYR A 154 -14.94 1.62 5.40
CA TYR A 154 -14.59 2.69 6.34
C TYR A 154 -14.26 4.02 5.65
N LEU A 155 -13.66 3.98 4.46
CA LEU A 155 -13.26 5.19 3.73
C LEU A 155 -14.22 5.55 2.61
N LYS A 156 -15.21 4.67 2.29
CA LYS A 156 -16.10 4.83 1.14
C LYS A 156 -15.31 5.01 -0.16
N TYR A 157 -14.19 4.32 -0.27
CA TYR A 157 -13.25 4.39 -1.37
C TYR A 157 -13.11 3.04 -2.05
N LYS A 158 -13.23 3.03 -3.38
CA LYS A 158 -13.02 1.87 -4.23
C LYS A 158 -11.57 1.87 -4.72
N THR A 159 -10.79 0.90 -4.27
CA THR A 159 -9.42 0.68 -4.74
C THR A 159 -9.39 0.23 -6.20
N VAL A 160 -8.23 0.34 -6.85
CA VAL A 160 -7.99 -0.30 -8.14
C VAL A 160 -7.73 -1.79 -7.90
N PRO A 161 -8.59 -2.70 -8.43
CA PRO A 161 -8.38 -4.13 -8.24
C PRO A 161 -7.08 -4.58 -8.90
N ILE A 162 -6.32 -5.46 -8.25
CA ILE A 162 -5.06 -5.98 -8.79
C ILE A 162 -5.28 -6.71 -10.13
N GLU A 163 -6.44 -7.31 -10.31
CA GLU A 163 -6.83 -7.97 -11.55
C GLU A 163 -6.96 -7.02 -12.75
N ASP A 164 -7.23 -5.74 -12.51
CA ASP A 164 -7.28 -4.71 -13.56
C ASP A 164 -5.88 -4.36 -14.06
N LEU A 165 -4.85 -4.56 -13.23
CA LEU A 165 -3.45 -4.29 -13.55
C LEU A 165 -2.76 -5.49 -14.21
N ILE A 166 -2.93 -6.69 -13.67
CA ILE A 166 -2.18 -7.88 -14.07
C ILE A 166 -3.06 -9.02 -14.62
N GLY A 167 -4.35 -8.78 -14.75
CA GLY A 167 -5.32 -9.76 -15.23
C GLY A 167 -5.82 -10.74 -14.17
N PRO A 168 -6.82 -11.56 -14.51
CA PRO A 168 -7.49 -12.43 -13.54
C PRO A 168 -6.57 -13.50 -12.99
N LYS A 169 -6.83 -13.91 -11.74
CA LYS A 169 -6.09 -14.98 -11.06
C LYS A 169 -5.99 -16.24 -11.90
N GLY A 170 -4.78 -16.75 -12.05
CA GLY A 170 -4.52 -18.00 -12.76
C GLY A 170 -3.15 -18.04 -13.42
N LYS A 171 -2.88 -19.11 -14.18
CA LYS A 171 -1.60 -19.34 -14.85
C LYS A 171 -1.20 -18.25 -15.88
N LYS A 172 -2.14 -17.42 -16.30
CA LYS A 172 -1.93 -16.35 -17.29
C LYS A 172 -1.84 -14.96 -16.64
N GLN A 173 -1.89 -14.88 -15.30
CA GLN A 173 -1.74 -13.61 -14.61
C GLN A 173 -0.34 -13.03 -14.87
N ALA A 174 -0.29 -11.78 -15.28
CA ALA A 174 0.98 -11.09 -15.54
C ALA A 174 1.70 -10.76 -14.21
N SER A 175 2.97 -10.41 -14.29
CA SER A 175 3.71 -9.90 -13.14
C SER A 175 3.50 -8.41 -12.98
N MET A 176 3.44 -7.91 -11.74
CA MET A 176 3.45 -6.46 -11.45
C MET A 176 4.64 -5.74 -12.11
N ARG A 177 5.74 -6.43 -12.33
CA ARG A 177 6.90 -5.87 -13.04
C ARG A 177 6.62 -5.48 -14.49
N THR A 178 5.56 -6.02 -15.10
CA THR A 178 5.17 -5.70 -16.49
C THR A 178 4.14 -4.58 -16.58
N VAL A 179 3.62 -4.11 -15.45
CA VAL A 179 2.68 -2.99 -15.38
C VAL A 179 3.44 -1.69 -15.64
N PRO A 180 2.97 -0.85 -16.57
CA PRO A 180 3.54 0.48 -16.77
C PRO A 180 3.48 1.31 -15.47
N ILE A 181 4.55 2.04 -15.19
CA ILE A 181 4.68 2.77 -13.93
C ILE A 181 3.60 3.85 -13.75
N GLU A 182 3.05 4.34 -14.85
CA GLU A 182 1.97 5.32 -14.87
C GLU A 182 0.62 4.73 -14.43
N GLN A 183 0.54 3.40 -14.26
CA GLN A 183 -0.66 2.68 -13.83
C GLN A 183 -0.54 2.17 -12.38
N ILE A 184 0.66 2.28 -11.80
CA ILE A 184 0.94 1.94 -10.43
C ILE A 184 0.83 3.21 -9.57
#